data_71fcab6e36406139b6a786b57f93e033
#
_entry.id   71fcab6e36406139b6a786b57f93e033
#
_cell.length_a   1.000
_cell.length_b   1.000
_cell.length_c   1.000
_cell.angle_alpha   90.00
_cell.angle_beta   90.00
_cell.angle_gamma   90.00
#
_symmetry.space_group_name_H-M   'P 1'
#
loop_
_entity.id
_entity.type
_entity.pdbx_description
1 polymer ?
#
loop_
_entity_poly.entity_id
_entity_poly.type
_entity_poly.pdbx_seq_one_letter_code
_entity_poly.pdbx_strand_id
1 'polypeptide(L)'
;MYGYEDKTYNEVLTQAVNNIEEINQAVDAICEKGYKNLYLVGTGGTYAMASPLSYLIKTNSTIPWYYEIAAELVTAKPKQLTKDSVVITASLSGTTVETINAAKYAKEVGATVIVLVGEKECPLTEYADYVFENRTASNDNLVEEIYIQYFALGARFMKNNGEFPE
;
A
#
# COMPACT_ATOMS: atom_id res chain seq x y z
N MET A 1 -4.99 -9.58 -27.65
CA MET A 1 -5.50 -9.34 -26.30
C MET A 1 -6.33 -8.08 -26.36
N TYR A 2 -7.56 -8.08 -25.88
CA TYR A 2 -8.44 -6.90 -25.96
C TYR A 2 -7.84 -5.76 -25.11
N GLY A 3 -7.65 -4.58 -25.71
CA GLY A 3 -7.22 -3.36 -25.02
C GLY A 3 -5.73 -3.29 -24.66
N TYR A 4 -4.91 -4.25 -25.06
CA TYR A 4 -3.46 -4.19 -24.81
C TYR A 4 -2.79 -3.26 -25.82
N GLU A 5 -2.14 -2.24 -25.31
CA GLU A 5 -1.31 -1.30 -26.07
C GLU A 5 0.08 -1.21 -25.42
N ASP A 6 1.10 -1.73 -26.12
CA ASP A 6 2.48 -1.84 -25.61
C ASP A 6 3.01 -0.54 -25.01
N LYS A 7 2.76 0.58 -25.70
CA LYS A 7 3.28 1.88 -25.26
C LYS A 7 2.70 2.30 -23.93
N THR A 8 1.37 2.28 -23.80
CA THR A 8 0.66 2.66 -22.57
C THR A 8 1.02 1.73 -21.41
N TYR A 9 1.10 0.44 -21.67
CA TYR A 9 1.51 -0.55 -20.68
C TYR A 9 2.92 -0.28 -20.13
N ASN A 10 3.89 -0.06 -21.02
CA ASN A 10 5.26 0.22 -20.62
C ASN A 10 5.41 1.57 -19.90
N GLU A 11 4.67 2.60 -20.30
CA GLU A 11 4.68 3.90 -19.62
C GLU A 11 4.18 3.79 -18.18
N VAL A 12 3.07 3.10 -17.94
CA VAL A 12 2.47 2.92 -16.61
C VAL A 12 3.38 2.09 -15.70
N LEU A 13 3.90 0.95 -16.19
CA LEU A 13 4.82 0.14 -15.40
C LEU A 13 6.14 0.86 -15.09
N THR A 14 6.66 1.64 -16.05
CA THR A 14 7.86 2.44 -15.83
C THR A 14 7.64 3.47 -14.72
N GLN A 15 6.47 4.09 -14.64
CA GLN A 15 6.12 5.02 -13.57
C GLN A 15 6.16 4.34 -12.19
N ALA A 16 5.58 3.14 -12.06
CA ALA A 16 5.62 2.39 -10.81
C ALA A 16 7.06 1.98 -10.42
N VAL A 17 7.88 1.58 -11.38
CA VAL A 17 9.29 1.24 -11.17
C VAL A 17 10.10 2.46 -10.71
N ASN A 18 9.83 3.63 -11.27
CA ASN A 18 10.52 4.87 -10.88
C ASN A 18 10.25 5.28 -9.42
N ASN A 19 9.17 4.81 -8.81
CA ASN A 19 8.86 5.06 -7.41
C ASN A 19 9.61 4.13 -6.43
N ILE A 20 10.30 3.09 -6.89
CA ILE A 20 10.92 2.07 -6.02
C ILE A 20 11.95 2.71 -5.08
N GLU A 21 12.75 3.64 -5.56
CA GLU A 21 13.75 4.31 -4.70
C GLU A 21 13.08 5.14 -3.60
N GLU A 22 12.03 5.91 -3.93
CA GLU A 22 11.25 6.68 -2.95
C GLU A 22 10.55 5.76 -1.94
N ILE A 23 10.00 4.64 -2.40
CA ILE A 23 9.43 3.58 -1.54
C ILE A 23 10.48 3.03 -0.58
N ASN A 24 11.68 2.69 -1.08
CA ASN A 24 12.76 2.17 -0.25
C ASN A 24 13.16 3.15 0.85
N GLN A 25 13.34 4.43 0.51
CA GLN A 25 13.68 5.48 1.48
C GLN A 25 12.60 5.65 2.55
N ALA A 26 11.33 5.62 2.17
CA ALA A 26 10.22 5.71 3.10
C ALA A 26 10.19 4.52 4.07
N VAL A 27 10.34 3.30 3.55
CA VAL A 27 10.38 2.08 4.38
C VAL A 27 11.58 2.09 5.32
N ASP A 28 12.76 2.52 4.84
CA ASP A 28 13.96 2.63 5.68
C ASP A 28 13.72 3.58 6.86
N ALA A 29 13.17 4.76 6.59
CA ALA A 29 12.85 5.73 7.64
C ALA A 29 11.83 5.19 8.66
N ILE A 30 10.83 4.41 8.20
CA ILE A 30 9.88 3.74 9.08
C ILE A 30 10.56 2.68 9.94
N CYS A 31 11.44 1.87 9.35
CA CYS A 31 12.18 0.83 10.06
C CYS A 31 13.16 1.43 11.08
N GLU A 32 13.86 2.51 10.75
CA GLU A 32 14.74 3.23 11.67
C GLU A 32 14.00 3.82 12.87
N LYS A 33 12.80 4.36 12.64
CA LYS A 33 11.90 4.85 13.71
C LYS A 33 11.38 3.71 14.58
N GLY A 34 11.25 2.52 14.03
CA GLY A 34 10.64 1.34 14.64
C GLY A 34 9.14 1.27 14.44
N TYR A 35 8.63 0.07 14.20
CA TYR A 35 7.21 -0.23 14.10
C TYR A 35 6.93 -1.62 14.71
N LYS A 36 5.66 -1.92 15.00
CA LYS A 36 5.27 -3.20 15.61
C LYS A 36 4.62 -4.17 14.64
N ASN A 37 3.85 -3.67 13.71
CA ASN A 37 3.09 -4.48 12.77
C ASN A 37 2.70 -3.71 11.52
N LEU A 38 2.33 -4.46 10.47
CA LEU A 38 1.81 -3.94 9.21
C LEU A 38 0.33 -4.25 9.07
N TYR A 39 -0.44 -3.32 8.56
CA TYR A 39 -1.82 -3.50 8.13
C TYR A 39 -1.92 -3.28 6.62
N LEU A 40 -2.30 -4.32 5.88
CA LEU A 40 -2.69 -4.21 4.47
C LEU A 40 -4.20 -3.99 4.42
N VAL A 41 -4.62 -2.82 4.02
CA VAL A 41 -6.03 -2.42 4.09
C VAL A 41 -6.54 -2.07 2.69
N GLY A 42 -7.71 -2.56 2.32
CA GLY A 42 -8.27 -2.26 1.01
C GLY A 42 -9.77 -2.42 0.92
N THR A 43 -10.33 -2.01 -0.23
CA THR A 43 -11.75 -2.14 -0.55
C THR A 43 -11.90 -2.74 -1.94
N GLY A 44 -12.70 -3.81 -2.08
CA GLY A 44 -12.98 -4.42 -3.39
C GLY A 44 -11.71 -4.84 -4.13
N GLY A 45 -11.46 -4.26 -5.31
CA GLY A 45 -10.31 -4.59 -6.15
C GLY A 45 -8.97 -4.35 -5.47
N THR A 46 -8.79 -3.23 -4.80
CA THR A 46 -7.52 -2.91 -4.13
C THR A 46 -7.24 -3.81 -2.91
N TYR A 47 -8.29 -4.31 -2.24
CA TYR A 47 -8.14 -5.39 -1.27
C TYR A 47 -7.60 -6.65 -1.95
N ALA A 48 -8.21 -7.09 -3.05
CA ALA A 48 -7.74 -8.26 -3.78
C ALA A 48 -6.29 -8.12 -4.29
N MET A 49 -5.89 -6.92 -4.73
CA MET A 49 -4.52 -6.63 -5.19
C MET A 49 -3.46 -6.73 -4.09
N ALA A 50 -3.80 -6.52 -2.84
CA ALA A 50 -2.89 -6.71 -1.71
C ALA A 50 -2.69 -8.20 -1.33
N SER A 51 -3.55 -9.10 -1.84
CA SER A 51 -3.51 -10.54 -1.52
C SER A 51 -2.17 -11.22 -1.85
N PRO A 52 -1.51 -11.00 -3.01
CA PRO A 52 -0.23 -11.61 -3.29
C PRO A 52 0.86 -11.18 -2.29
N LEU A 53 0.90 -9.90 -1.91
CA LEU A 53 1.83 -9.42 -0.89
C LEU A 53 1.51 -10.05 0.47
N SER A 54 0.24 -10.13 0.82
CA SER A 54 -0.23 -10.80 2.03
C SER A 54 0.28 -12.24 2.11
N TYR A 55 0.17 -12.99 1.01
CA TYR A 55 0.69 -14.36 0.92
C TYR A 55 2.22 -14.40 1.06
N LEU A 56 2.94 -13.48 0.40
CA LEU A 56 4.40 -13.41 0.45
C LEU A 56 4.89 -13.17 1.89
N ILE A 57 4.32 -12.19 2.60
CA ILE A 57 4.67 -11.91 4.00
C ILE A 57 4.36 -13.14 4.87
N LYS A 58 3.18 -13.72 4.72
CA LYS A 58 2.75 -14.90 5.50
C LYS A 58 3.71 -16.08 5.39
N THR A 59 4.30 -16.28 4.23
CA THR A 59 5.11 -17.48 3.95
C THR A 59 6.62 -17.25 4.15
N ASN A 60 7.09 -16.00 4.14
CA ASN A 60 8.52 -15.69 4.10
C ASN A 60 8.96 -14.71 5.19
N SER A 61 8.07 -14.24 6.06
CA SER A 61 8.40 -13.20 7.03
C SER A 61 7.84 -13.51 8.41
N THR A 62 8.56 -13.06 9.44
CA THR A 62 8.13 -13.05 10.83
C THR A 62 7.49 -11.73 11.26
N ILE A 63 7.43 -10.74 10.36
CA ILE A 63 6.79 -9.45 10.59
C ILE A 63 5.31 -9.67 10.95
N PRO A 64 4.83 -9.22 12.12
CA PRO A 64 3.40 -9.27 12.43
C PRO A 64 2.61 -8.41 11.46
N TRP A 65 1.62 -8.99 10.80
CA TRP A 65 0.82 -8.29 9.80
C TRP A 65 -0.66 -8.71 9.86
N TYR A 66 -1.51 -7.82 9.38
CA TYR A 66 -2.95 -7.98 9.31
C TYR A 66 -3.43 -7.60 7.92
N TYR A 67 -4.41 -8.35 7.41
CA TYR A 67 -4.98 -8.13 6.08
C TYR A 67 -6.48 -7.88 6.24
N GLU A 68 -6.91 -6.63 6.09
CA GLU A 68 -8.20 -6.15 6.55
C GLU A 68 -8.99 -5.46 5.44
N ILE A 69 -10.30 -5.66 5.44
CA ILE A 69 -11.23 -4.86 4.64
C ILE A 69 -11.39 -3.49 5.32
N ALA A 70 -11.31 -2.40 4.56
CA ALA A 70 -11.30 -1.04 5.11
C ALA A 70 -12.53 -0.74 6.00
N ALA A 71 -13.73 -1.13 5.59
CA ALA A 71 -14.95 -0.94 6.37
C ALA A 71 -14.97 -1.76 7.67
N GLU A 72 -14.40 -2.97 7.64
CA GLU A 72 -14.29 -3.84 8.82
C GLU A 72 -13.28 -3.28 9.81
N LEU A 73 -12.13 -2.77 9.36
CA LEU A 73 -11.13 -2.13 10.20
C LEU A 73 -11.74 -1.00 11.03
N VAL A 74 -12.51 -0.11 10.39
CA VAL A 74 -13.14 1.05 11.04
C VAL A 74 -14.22 0.62 12.05
N THR A 75 -14.93 -0.47 11.74
CA THR A 75 -16.01 -1.00 12.61
C THR A 75 -15.44 -1.78 13.79
N ALA A 76 -14.47 -2.66 13.54
CA ALA A 76 -13.90 -3.56 14.53
C ALA A 76 -12.95 -2.84 15.51
N LYS A 77 -12.27 -1.79 15.06
CA LYS A 77 -11.28 -1.02 15.84
C LYS A 77 -10.30 -1.93 16.59
N PRO A 78 -9.51 -2.74 15.85
CA PRO A 78 -8.66 -3.76 16.45
C PRO A 78 -7.64 -3.13 17.41
N LYS A 79 -7.48 -3.73 18.59
CA LYS A 79 -6.55 -3.23 19.62
C LYS A 79 -5.08 -3.31 19.23
N GLN A 80 -4.76 -4.12 18.23
CA GLN A 80 -3.41 -4.25 17.67
C GLN A 80 -3.03 -3.07 16.77
N LEU A 81 -4.01 -2.31 16.24
CA LEU A 81 -3.76 -1.07 15.50
C LEU A 81 -3.46 0.04 16.50
N THR A 82 -2.22 0.49 16.52
CA THR A 82 -1.69 1.47 17.48
C THR A 82 -0.83 2.52 16.77
N LYS A 83 -0.34 3.49 17.49
CA LYS A 83 0.62 4.49 16.99
C LYS A 83 1.92 3.88 16.44
N ASP A 84 2.23 2.66 16.81
CA ASP A 84 3.41 1.93 16.35
C ASP A 84 3.09 1.01 15.16
N SER A 85 1.90 1.12 14.58
CA SER A 85 1.48 0.37 13.39
C SER A 85 1.78 1.14 12.11
N VAL A 86 1.96 0.40 11.01
CA VAL A 86 2.03 0.94 9.65
C VAL A 86 0.82 0.44 8.87
N VAL A 87 0.04 1.33 8.30
CA VAL A 87 -1.13 1.01 7.46
C VAL A 87 -0.79 1.30 6.01
N ILE A 88 -0.88 0.29 5.16
CA ILE A 88 -0.65 0.38 3.72
C ILE A 88 -2.00 0.19 3.03
N THR A 89 -2.44 1.16 2.26
CA THR A 89 -3.70 1.09 1.53
C THR A 89 -3.58 1.66 0.12
N ALA A 90 -4.47 1.23 -0.77
CA ALA A 90 -4.52 1.69 -2.14
C ALA A 90 -5.93 2.12 -2.55
N SER A 91 -6.00 3.11 -3.40
CA SER A 91 -7.23 3.52 -4.09
C SER A 91 -6.87 4.23 -5.39
N LEU A 92 -7.25 3.68 -6.53
CA LEU A 92 -6.93 4.29 -7.84
C LEU A 92 -7.44 5.73 -7.95
N SER A 93 -8.70 5.94 -7.60
CA SER A 93 -9.31 7.29 -7.62
C SER A 93 -8.99 8.14 -6.38
N GLY A 94 -8.51 7.53 -5.30
CA GLY A 94 -8.36 8.20 -4.01
C GLY A 94 -9.65 8.71 -3.38
N THR A 95 -10.83 8.31 -3.91
CA THR A 95 -12.16 8.80 -3.49
C THR A 95 -13.03 7.74 -2.82
N THR A 96 -12.55 6.50 -2.69
CA THR A 96 -13.27 5.41 -2.06
C THR A 96 -13.50 5.71 -0.57
N VAL A 97 -14.74 5.91 -0.18
CA VAL A 97 -15.12 6.40 1.15
C VAL A 97 -14.63 5.50 2.27
N GLU A 98 -14.74 4.18 2.10
CA GLU A 98 -14.29 3.19 3.09
C GLU A 98 -12.77 3.27 3.28
N THR A 99 -12.01 3.44 2.20
CA THR A 99 -10.56 3.57 2.24
C THR A 99 -10.12 4.87 2.92
N ILE A 100 -10.81 5.98 2.60
CA ILE A 100 -10.57 7.28 3.26
C ILE A 100 -10.86 7.18 4.76
N ASN A 101 -11.99 6.59 5.16
CA ASN A 101 -12.34 6.41 6.56
C ASN A 101 -11.32 5.53 7.31
N ALA A 102 -10.80 4.49 6.67
CA ALA A 102 -9.77 3.63 7.25
C ALA A 102 -8.44 4.38 7.45
N ALA A 103 -8.00 5.16 6.45
CA ALA A 103 -6.81 5.99 6.55
C ALA A 103 -6.96 7.07 7.64
N LYS A 104 -8.10 7.75 7.69
CA LYS A 104 -8.43 8.72 8.74
C LYS A 104 -8.38 8.08 10.12
N TYR A 105 -9.03 6.93 10.31
CA TYR A 105 -9.00 6.21 11.58
C TYR A 105 -7.57 5.80 11.98
N ALA A 106 -6.76 5.32 11.03
CA ALA A 106 -5.37 5.01 11.29
C ALA A 106 -4.57 6.24 11.76
N LYS A 107 -4.79 7.41 11.14
CA LYS A 107 -4.18 8.68 11.58
C LYS A 107 -4.65 9.12 12.97
N GLU A 108 -5.94 8.96 13.28
CA GLU A 108 -6.48 9.27 14.62
C GLU A 108 -5.85 8.40 15.71
N VAL A 109 -5.52 7.16 15.40
CA VAL A 109 -4.78 6.24 16.29
C VAL A 109 -3.29 6.60 16.40
N GLY A 110 -2.77 7.40 15.46
CA GLY A 110 -1.37 7.81 15.37
C GLY A 110 -0.47 6.86 14.56
N ALA A 111 -1.06 5.91 13.82
CA ALA A 111 -0.33 5.00 12.94
C ALA A 111 0.32 5.74 11.76
N THR A 112 1.41 5.20 11.23
CA THR A 112 1.98 5.65 9.97
C THR A 112 1.13 5.15 8.81
N VAL A 113 0.74 6.03 7.89
CA VAL A 113 -0.13 5.70 6.76
C VAL A 113 0.61 5.88 5.44
N ILE A 114 0.67 4.81 4.65
CA ILE A 114 1.20 4.77 3.29
C ILE A 114 0.03 4.58 2.33
N VAL A 115 -0.09 5.43 1.32
CA VAL A 115 -1.14 5.31 0.30
C VAL A 115 -0.54 5.15 -1.10
N LEU A 116 -1.15 4.25 -1.88
CA LEU A 116 -0.88 4.04 -3.30
C LEU A 116 -2.09 4.57 -4.07
N VAL A 117 -1.88 5.58 -4.91
CA VAL A 117 -2.95 6.29 -5.61
C VAL A 117 -2.63 6.51 -7.08
N GLY A 118 -3.66 6.62 -7.91
CA GLY A 118 -3.47 7.00 -9.31
C GLY A 118 -2.92 8.41 -9.46
N GLU A 119 -3.45 9.36 -8.68
CA GLU A 119 -3.04 10.77 -8.68
C GLU A 119 -2.90 11.28 -7.25
N LYS A 120 -1.86 12.09 -6.99
CA LYS A 120 -1.58 12.66 -5.66
C LYS A 120 -2.65 13.64 -5.18
N GLU A 121 -3.32 14.33 -6.09
CA GLU A 121 -4.36 15.30 -5.74
C GLU A 121 -5.72 14.61 -5.54
N CYS A 122 -5.88 13.92 -4.43
CA CYS A 122 -7.11 13.22 -4.07
C CYS A 122 -7.40 13.25 -2.56
N PRO A 123 -8.67 13.04 -2.14
CA PRO A 123 -9.06 13.11 -0.73
C PRO A 123 -8.31 12.14 0.19
N LEU A 124 -7.92 10.96 -0.28
CA LEU A 124 -7.22 9.96 0.52
C LEU A 124 -5.86 10.47 1.02
N THR A 125 -5.17 11.29 0.23
CA THR A 125 -3.82 11.76 0.56
C THR A 125 -3.76 12.73 1.74
N GLU A 126 -4.88 13.32 2.13
CA GLU A 126 -4.97 14.15 3.35
C GLU A 126 -4.61 13.36 4.63
N TYR A 127 -4.77 12.04 4.60
CA TYR A 127 -4.55 11.16 5.75
C TYR A 127 -3.27 10.33 5.61
N ALA A 128 -2.38 10.66 4.67
CA ALA A 128 -1.16 9.90 4.41
C ALA A 128 0.09 10.58 4.98
N ASP A 129 1.05 9.77 5.43
CA ASP A 129 2.41 10.20 5.72
C ASP A 129 3.30 10.03 4.49
N TYR A 130 3.00 9.01 3.67
CA TYR A 130 3.69 8.72 2.42
C TYR A 130 2.68 8.45 1.31
N VAL A 131 2.89 9.07 0.17
CA VAL A 131 2.02 8.98 -1.00
C VAL A 131 2.83 8.55 -2.21
N PHE A 132 2.50 7.41 -2.79
CA PHE A 132 3.10 6.91 -4.02
C PHE A 132 2.08 6.94 -5.15
N GLU A 133 2.37 7.80 -6.14
CA GLU A 133 1.51 7.97 -7.30
C GLU A 133 1.89 6.97 -8.39
N ASN A 134 0.91 6.34 -9.01
CA ASN A 134 1.13 5.40 -10.10
C ASN A 134 0.48 5.81 -11.43
N ARG A 135 -0.27 6.92 -11.47
CA ARG A 135 -0.89 7.49 -12.68
C ARG A 135 -1.62 6.47 -13.53
N THR A 136 -2.49 5.71 -12.92
CA THR A 136 -3.35 4.79 -13.66
C THR A 136 -4.23 5.57 -14.64
N ALA A 137 -3.98 5.42 -15.93
CA ALA A 137 -4.65 6.20 -16.97
C ALA A 137 -6.16 5.90 -17.08
N SER A 138 -6.61 4.71 -16.71
CA SER A 138 -8.02 4.34 -16.53
C SER A 138 -8.17 3.01 -15.80
N ASN A 139 -9.30 2.84 -15.10
CA ASN A 139 -9.68 1.57 -14.46
C ASN A 139 -9.86 0.40 -15.44
N ASP A 140 -9.89 0.67 -16.75
CA ASP A 140 -10.22 -0.34 -17.74
C ASP A 140 -9.01 -1.13 -18.25
N ASN A 141 -7.79 -0.62 -18.03
CA ASN A 141 -6.65 -1.11 -18.78
C ASN A 141 -5.50 -1.69 -17.95
N LEU A 142 -5.14 -1.12 -16.79
CA LEU A 142 -3.96 -1.56 -16.04
C LEU A 142 -4.14 -1.34 -14.54
N VAL A 143 -3.75 -2.34 -13.78
CA VAL A 143 -3.71 -2.33 -12.31
C VAL A 143 -2.39 -2.93 -11.79
N GLU A 144 -1.53 -3.34 -12.71
CA GLU A 144 -0.29 -4.05 -12.43
C GLU A 144 0.73 -3.17 -11.71
N GLU A 145 0.66 -1.86 -11.90
CA GLU A 145 1.51 -0.88 -11.21
C GLU A 145 1.35 -0.93 -9.69
N ILE A 146 0.14 -1.19 -9.20
CA ILE A 146 -0.12 -1.35 -7.76
C ILE A 146 0.59 -2.59 -7.21
N TYR A 147 0.61 -3.69 -7.96
CA TYR A 147 1.37 -4.89 -7.56
C TYR A 147 2.85 -4.60 -7.42
N ILE A 148 3.45 -3.85 -8.37
CA ILE A 148 4.87 -3.45 -8.30
C ILE A 148 5.13 -2.67 -7.01
N GLN A 149 4.29 -1.69 -6.69
CA GLN A 149 4.43 -0.88 -5.48
C GLN A 149 4.23 -1.70 -4.19
N TYR A 150 3.23 -2.58 -4.14
CA TYR A 150 3.03 -3.48 -3.01
C TYR A 150 4.22 -4.40 -2.80
N PHE A 151 4.75 -5.00 -3.87
CA PHE A 151 5.92 -5.88 -3.78
C PHE A 151 7.18 -5.12 -3.38
N ALA A 152 7.40 -3.91 -3.89
CA ALA A 152 8.52 -3.06 -3.48
C ALA A 152 8.46 -2.75 -1.98
N LEU A 153 7.30 -2.33 -1.46
CA LEU A 153 7.08 -2.10 -0.03
C LEU A 153 7.39 -3.36 0.79
N GLY A 154 6.77 -4.49 0.45
CA GLY A 154 6.94 -5.74 1.19
C GLY A 154 8.37 -6.27 1.16
N ALA A 155 9.00 -6.27 0.00
CA ALA A 155 10.39 -6.70 -0.16
C ALA A 155 11.34 -5.84 0.70
N ARG A 156 11.12 -4.50 0.74
CA ARG A 156 11.97 -3.61 1.54
C ARG A 156 11.75 -3.81 3.05
N PHE A 157 10.51 -3.97 3.51
CA PHE A 157 10.23 -4.33 4.91
C PHE A 157 10.90 -5.65 5.30
N MET A 158 10.77 -6.71 4.48
CA MET A 158 11.40 -8.00 4.74
C MET A 158 12.93 -7.91 4.69
N LYS A 159 13.49 -7.14 3.75
CA LYS A 159 14.95 -6.90 3.68
C LYS A 159 15.46 -6.26 4.97
N ASN A 160 14.79 -5.21 5.46
CA ASN A 160 15.17 -4.53 6.71
C ASN A 160 14.97 -5.41 7.95
N ASN A 161 14.09 -6.40 7.88
CA ASN A 161 13.93 -7.44 8.90
C ASN A 161 14.93 -8.61 8.77
N GLY A 162 15.85 -8.56 7.80
CA GLY A 162 16.85 -9.59 7.55
C GLY A 162 16.34 -10.88 6.91
N GLU A 163 15.16 -10.83 6.26
CA GLU A 163 14.45 -12.00 5.75
C GLU A 163 14.42 -12.10 4.22
N PHE A 164 14.82 -11.04 3.52
CA PHE A 164 14.86 -11.02 2.06
C PHE A 164 16.32 -11.07 1.59
N PRO A 165 16.70 -12.03 0.72
CA PRO A 165 18.05 -12.12 0.21
C PRO A 165 18.40 -10.87 -0.64
N GLU A 166 19.69 -10.54 -0.69
CA GLU A 166 20.21 -9.44 -1.51
C GLU A 166 20.09 -9.70 -3.01
#